data_c58b17f7a0b148557a229697dc541bbf
#
_entry.id   c58b17f7a0b148557a229697dc541bbf
#
_cell.length_a   1.000
_cell.length_b   1.000
_cell.length_c   1.000
_cell.angle_alpha   90.00
_cell.angle_beta   90.00
_cell.angle_gamma   90.00
#
_symmetry.space_group_name_H-M   'P 1'
#
loop_
_entity.id
_entity.type
_entity.pdbx_description
1 polymer ?
#
loop_
_entity_poly.entity_id
_entity_poly.type
_entity_poly.pdbx_seq_one_letter_code
_entity_poly.pdbx_strand_id
1 'polypeptide(L)'
;MLKTFLAAAALVAGLSGIAHGHGDEHETVYGKPGDPKKPARVVQIVMREQDGKMIFIPDRLRVRKGEQIRFQLRNNGAVDHEFVVGTVEENLKHMKEMEKNPDMEHDDPNAKRLKPKATGELIWQFTKAGTFDFSCLIPGHRPAGMFGTIVVE
;
A
#
# COMPACT_ATOMS: atom_id res chain seq x y z
N MET A 1 -31.80 -13.64 -73.53
CA MET A 1 -30.50 -13.44 -72.87
C MET A 1 -30.76 -12.86 -71.49
N LEU A 2 -30.72 -13.77 -70.45
CA LEU A 2 -31.06 -13.40 -69.06
C LEU A 2 -29.75 -13.22 -68.27
N LYS A 3 -29.48 -12.00 -67.82
CA LYS A 3 -28.29 -11.69 -67.02
C LYS A 3 -28.65 -11.80 -65.51
N THR A 4 -28.15 -12.83 -64.87
CA THR A 4 -28.26 -13.05 -63.45
C THR A 4 -27.24 -12.20 -62.72
N PHE A 5 -27.67 -11.30 -61.81
CA PHE A 5 -26.82 -10.59 -60.90
C PHE A 5 -26.70 -11.37 -59.60
N LEU A 6 -25.49 -11.84 -59.27
CA LEU A 6 -25.18 -12.39 -57.94
C LEU A 6 -24.91 -11.21 -57.01
N ALA A 7 -25.67 -11.09 -55.95
CA ALA A 7 -25.39 -10.20 -54.83
C ALA A 7 -24.51 -10.94 -53.80
N ALA A 8 -23.29 -10.46 -53.60
CA ALA A 8 -22.41 -10.94 -52.57
C ALA A 8 -22.75 -10.24 -51.24
N ALA A 9 -23.23 -10.98 -50.27
CA ALA A 9 -23.44 -10.50 -48.92
C ALA A 9 -22.10 -10.57 -48.14
N ALA A 10 -21.53 -9.42 -47.80
CA ALA A 10 -20.36 -9.35 -46.95
C ALA A 10 -20.78 -9.50 -45.47
N LEU A 11 -20.35 -10.59 -44.87
CA LEU A 11 -20.54 -10.85 -43.44
C LEU A 11 -19.48 -10.08 -42.65
N VAL A 12 -19.85 -8.98 -41.99
CA VAL A 12 -18.98 -8.25 -41.08
C VAL A 12 -18.97 -9.01 -39.75
N ALA A 13 -17.91 -9.78 -39.50
CA ALA A 13 -17.66 -10.36 -38.21
C ALA A 13 -17.17 -9.27 -37.23
N GLY A 14 -18.07 -8.83 -36.37
CA GLY A 14 -17.70 -7.93 -35.26
C GLY A 14 -16.78 -8.67 -34.28
N LEU A 15 -15.50 -8.31 -34.23
CA LEU A 15 -14.60 -8.68 -33.13
C LEU A 15 -15.07 -7.92 -31.90
N SER A 16 -15.80 -8.62 -31.02
CA SER A 16 -15.99 -8.17 -29.65
C SER A 16 -14.64 -8.27 -28.93
N GLY A 17 -13.94 -7.14 -28.84
CA GLY A 17 -12.76 -7.03 -28.02
C GLY A 17 -13.13 -7.29 -26.55
N ILE A 18 -12.72 -8.44 -26.02
CA ILE A 18 -12.74 -8.70 -24.58
C ILE A 18 -11.73 -7.72 -23.98
N ALA A 19 -12.23 -6.63 -23.39
CA ALA A 19 -11.41 -5.80 -22.52
C ALA A 19 -10.97 -6.69 -21.37
N HIS A 20 -9.74 -7.19 -21.40
CA HIS A 20 -9.08 -7.74 -20.25
C HIS A 20 -8.91 -6.58 -19.28
N GLY A 21 -9.84 -6.46 -18.32
CA GLY A 21 -9.60 -5.66 -17.17
C GLY A 21 -8.29 -6.18 -16.55
N HIS A 22 -7.29 -5.32 -16.42
CA HIS A 22 -6.14 -5.58 -15.58
C HIS A 22 -6.70 -5.73 -14.17
N GLY A 23 -7.04 -6.98 -13.82
CA GLY A 23 -7.47 -7.35 -12.49
C GLY A 23 -6.36 -6.98 -11.51
N ASP A 24 -6.76 -6.51 -10.38
CA ASP A 24 -5.97 -5.99 -9.27
C ASP A 24 -4.90 -7.00 -8.79
N GLU A 25 -3.79 -7.17 -9.55
CA GLU A 25 -2.69 -8.09 -9.21
C GLU A 25 -2.00 -7.74 -7.87
N HIS A 26 -2.33 -6.59 -7.29
CA HIS A 26 -1.74 -6.08 -6.05
C HIS A 26 -2.76 -5.84 -4.92
N GLU A 27 -4.00 -6.32 -5.06
CA GLU A 27 -4.97 -6.17 -3.98
C GLU A 27 -4.76 -7.20 -2.87
N THR A 28 -4.55 -6.68 -1.66
CA THR A 28 -4.38 -7.47 -0.42
C THR A 28 -5.67 -7.49 0.40
N VAL A 29 -5.66 -8.19 1.55
CA VAL A 29 -6.79 -8.16 2.50
C VAL A 29 -6.98 -6.80 3.18
N TYR A 30 -5.96 -5.92 3.15
CA TYR A 30 -6.00 -4.55 3.71
C TYR A 30 -6.10 -3.46 2.64
N GLY A 31 -6.19 -3.80 1.35
CA GLY A 31 -6.37 -2.85 0.28
C GLY A 31 -5.36 -2.99 -0.84
N LYS A 32 -5.08 -1.90 -1.52
CA LYS A 32 -4.21 -1.86 -2.69
C LYS A 32 -3.47 -0.53 -2.80
N PRO A 33 -2.42 -0.46 -3.64
CA PRO A 33 -1.75 0.80 -3.97
C PRO A 33 -2.77 1.84 -4.46
N GLY A 34 -2.65 3.06 -3.94
CA GLY A 34 -3.51 4.16 -4.33
C GLY A 34 -3.10 4.79 -5.66
N ASP A 35 -4.04 5.48 -6.29
CA ASP A 35 -3.80 6.23 -7.52
C ASP A 35 -3.43 7.69 -7.17
N PRO A 36 -2.21 8.17 -7.48
CA PRO A 36 -1.77 9.52 -7.15
C PRO A 36 -2.58 10.63 -7.83
N LYS A 37 -3.33 10.28 -8.89
CA LYS A 37 -4.20 11.21 -9.64
C LYS A 37 -5.60 11.35 -9.04
N LYS A 38 -5.96 10.46 -8.10
CA LYS A 38 -7.27 10.51 -7.43
C LYS A 38 -7.21 11.28 -6.12
N PRO A 39 -8.34 11.86 -5.68
CA PRO A 39 -8.43 12.49 -4.35
C PRO A 39 -8.05 11.51 -3.26
N ALA A 40 -7.31 11.99 -2.26
CA ALA A 40 -6.91 11.23 -1.10
C ALA A 40 -6.94 12.12 0.15
N ARG A 41 -7.35 11.57 1.28
CA ARG A 41 -7.18 12.26 2.56
C ARG A 41 -5.72 12.19 2.96
N VAL A 42 -5.14 13.33 3.29
CA VAL A 42 -3.76 13.42 3.76
C VAL A 42 -3.70 13.08 5.25
N VAL A 43 -2.80 12.19 5.61
CA VAL A 43 -2.45 11.85 6.99
C VAL A 43 -0.95 12.00 7.17
N GLN A 44 -0.54 12.86 8.09
CA GLN A 44 0.86 13.02 8.44
C GLN A 44 1.26 11.96 9.48
N ILE A 45 2.37 11.26 9.23
CA ILE A 45 2.96 10.30 10.16
C ILE A 45 4.38 10.74 10.47
N VAL A 46 4.64 10.97 11.74
CA VAL A 46 6.00 11.24 12.24
C VAL A 46 6.58 9.97 12.84
N MET A 47 7.81 9.68 12.49
CA MET A 47 8.62 8.56 12.99
C MET A 47 9.78 9.12 13.81
N ARG A 48 9.99 8.62 15.02
CA ARG A 48 11.09 9.06 15.88
C ARG A 48 11.34 8.14 17.08
N GLU A 49 12.49 8.33 17.70
CA GLU A 49 12.78 7.86 19.04
C GLU A 49 12.23 8.84 20.08
N GLN A 50 11.67 8.30 21.17
CA GLN A 50 11.21 9.09 22.31
C GLN A 50 11.24 8.24 23.60
N ASP A 51 11.91 8.73 24.63
CA ASP A 51 11.95 8.10 25.97
C ASP A 51 12.34 6.61 25.95
N GLY A 52 13.34 6.26 25.13
CA GLY A 52 13.83 4.89 24.95
C GLY A 52 12.91 3.99 24.10
N LYS A 53 11.85 4.53 23.52
CA LYS A 53 10.95 3.86 22.58
C LYS A 53 11.14 4.37 21.16
N MET A 54 10.67 3.60 20.19
CA MET A 54 10.51 4.02 18.81
C MET A 54 9.03 4.11 18.51
N ILE A 55 8.56 5.24 17.95
CA ILE A 55 7.12 5.51 17.85
C ILE A 55 6.72 6.10 16.51
N PHE A 56 5.47 5.85 16.14
CA PHE A 56 4.71 6.62 15.15
C PHE A 56 3.80 7.64 15.84
N ILE A 57 3.62 8.79 15.22
CA ILE A 57 2.65 9.79 15.68
C ILE A 57 1.83 10.24 14.46
N PRO A 58 0.51 10.00 14.45
CA PRO A 58 -0.26 9.18 15.40
C PRO A 58 0.03 7.67 15.25
N ASP A 59 -0.28 6.90 16.29
CA ASP A 59 -0.17 5.43 16.32
C ASP A 59 -1.52 4.72 16.08
N ARG A 60 -2.60 5.49 15.93
CA ARG A 60 -3.95 4.97 15.63
C ARG A 60 -4.67 5.83 14.62
N LEU A 61 -5.25 5.17 13.62
CA LEU A 61 -6.00 5.82 12.54
C LEU A 61 -7.38 5.18 12.38
N ARG A 62 -8.36 6.01 11.98
CA ARG A 62 -9.67 5.56 11.49
C ARG A 62 -9.80 5.94 10.02
N VAL A 63 -10.23 5.00 9.22
CA VAL A 63 -10.36 5.12 7.77
C VAL A 63 -11.71 4.57 7.36
N ARG A 64 -12.37 5.18 6.38
CA ARG A 64 -13.60 4.64 5.79
C ARG A 64 -13.25 3.57 4.77
N LYS A 65 -14.06 2.51 4.72
CA LYS A 65 -13.93 1.52 3.66
C LYS A 65 -14.03 2.18 2.27
N GLY A 66 -13.07 1.88 1.40
CA GLY A 66 -12.93 2.47 0.07
C GLY A 66 -12.12 3.77 0.04
N GLU A 67 -11.81 4.35 1.20
CA GLU A 67 -11.05 5.60 1.28
C GLU A 67 -9.60 5.41 0.85
N GLN A 68 -9.09 6.39 0.11
CA GLN A 68 -7.68 6.48 -0.25
C GLN A 68 -6.98 7.46 0.70
N ILE A 69 -5.88 7.02 1.28
CA ILE A 69 -5.04 7.81 2.18
C ILE A 69 -3.71 8.11 1.51
N ARG A 70 -3.31 9.36 1.60
CA ARG A 70 -1.97 9.84 1.27
C ARG A 70 -1.20 10.05 2.56
N PHE A 71 -0.39 9.06 2.93
CA PHE A 71 0.50 9.18 4.08
C PHE A 71 1.68 10.09 3.72
N GLN A 72 1.77 11.21 4.39
CA GLN A 72 2.97 12.07 4.36
C GLN A 72 3.86 11.66 5.53
N LEU A 73 4.95 10.98 5.21
CA LEU A 73 5.85 10.39 6.18
C LEU A 73 7.01 11.34 6.46
N ARG A 74 7.38 11.47 7.73
CA ARG A 74 8.55 12.23 8.15
C ARG A 74 9.33 11.49 9.22
N ASN A 75 10.59 11.20 8.94
CA ASN A 75 11.51 10.67 9.93
C ASN A 75 12.18 11.82 10.69
N ASN A 76 11.70 12.10 11.90
CA ASN A 76 12.30 13.09 12.81
C ASN A 76 13.37 12.47 13.73
N GLY A 77 13.59 11.15 13.62
CA GLY A 77 14.55 10.41 14.41
C GLY A 77 16.01 10.59 13.97
N ALA A 78 16.88 9.85 14.65
CA ALA A 78 18.33 9.79 14.42
C ALA A 78 18.76 8.54 13.64
N VAL A 79 17.87 7.54 13.50
CA VAL A 79 18.11 6.30 12.75
C VAL A 79 17.12 6.16 11.61
N ASP A 80 17.36 5.19 10.72
CA ASP A 80 16.41 4.82 9.67
C ASP A 80 15.12 4.30 10.29
N HIS A 81 14.00 4.66 9.69
CA HIS A 81 12.69 4.11 10.02
C HIS A 81 11.95 3.68 8.78
N GLU A 82 11.02 2.75 8.95
CA GLU A 82 10.19 2.23 7.88
C GLU A 82 8.72 2.30 8.28
N PHE A 83 7.85 2.57 7.31
CA PHE A 83 6.39 2.52 7.47
C PHE A 83 5.85 1.45 6.55
N VAL A 84 5.36 0.34 7.12
CA VAL A 84 4.83 -0.80 6.37
C VAL A 84 3.38 -1.03 6.79
N VAL A 85 2.44 -0.92 5.84
CA VAL A 85 1.02 -1.26 6.06
C VAL A 85 0.81 -2.74 5.81
N GLY A 86 0.08 -3.42 6.70
CA GLY A 86 -0.19 -4.85 6.53
C GLY A 86 -1.19 -5.39 7.55
N THR A 87 -1.28 -6.71 7.64
CA THR A 87 -1.86 -7.38 8.80
C THR A 87 -0.80 -7.55 9.88
N VAL A 88 -1.23 -7.72 11.14
CA VAL A 88 -0.29 -8.05 12.23
C VAL A 88 0.51 -9.31 11.90
N GLU A 89 -0.14 -10.34 11.35
CA GLU A 89 0.49 -11.61 11.01
C GLU A 89 1.56 -11.46 9.94
N GLU A 90 1.25 -10.77 8.84
CA GLU A 90 2.21 -10.52 7.74
C GLU A 90 3.40 -9.71 8.23
N ASN A 91 3.16 -8.61 8.98
CA ASN A 91 4.23 -7.78 9.50
C ASN A 91 5.12 -8.53 10.49
N LEU A 92 4.55 -9.38 11.38
CA LEU A 92 5.34 -10.22 12.28
C LEU A 92 6.16 -11.28 11.55
N LYS A 93 5.61 -11.85 10.46
CA LYS A 93 6.35 -12.80 9.62
C LYS A 93 7.50 -12.10 8.90
N HIS A 94 7.23 -10.96 8.26
CA HIS A 94 8.25 -10.18 7.55
C HIS A 94 9.34 -9.68 8.50
N MET A 95 9.00 -9.24 9.70
CA MET A 95 10.00 -8.84 10.72
C MET A 95 11.02 -9.95 10.98
N LYS A 96 10.57 -11.22 11.10
CA LYS A 96 11.46 -12.38 11.29
C LYS A 96 12.35 -12.65 10.08
N GLU A 97 11.90 -12.33 8.89
CA GLU A 97 12.71 -12.44 7.66
C GLU A 97 13.77 -11.34 7.63
N MET A 98 13.42 -10.11 8.03
CA MET A 98 14.35 -9.00 8.16
C MET A 98 15.43 -9.24 9.23
N GLU A 99 15.12 -9.92 10.32
CA GLU A 99 16.11 -10.31 11.34
C GLU A 99 17.21 -11.22 10.76
N LYS A 100 16.88 -12.07 9.77
CA LYS A 100 17.82 -12.94 9.09
C LYS A 100 18.60 -12.25 7.97
N ASN A 101 18.03 -11.21 7.40
CA ASN A 101 18.56 -10.47 6.26
C ASN A 101 18.42 -8.95 6.51
N PRO A 102 19.17 -8.38 7.46
CA PRO A 102 18.95 -6.98 7.90
C PRO A 102 19.23 -5.93 6.83
N ASP A 103 20.02 -6.27 5.81
CA ASP A 103 20.36 -5.39 4.68
C ASP A 103 19.38 -5.53 3.50
N MET A 104 18.33 -6.33 3.65
CA MET A 104 17.34 -6.50 2.58
C MET A 104 16.54 -5.22 2.41
N GLU A 105 16.64 -4.61 1.24
CA GLU A 105 15.83 -3.47 0.84
C GLU A 105 14.65 -3.96 0.00
N HIS A 106 13.47 -3.42 0.29
CA HIS A 106 12.24 -3.70 -0.43
C HIS A 106 11.70 -2.43 -1.07
N ASP A 107 11.20 -2.55 -2.28
CA ASP A 107 10.41 -1.51 -2.95
C ASP A 107 8.95 -1.96 -3.05
N ASP A 108 8.40 -2.39 -1.93
CA ASP A 108 7.03 -2.86 -1.84
C ASP A 108 6.06 -1.67 -1.84
N PRO A 109 4.93 -1.74 -2.56
CA PRO A 109 4.00 -0.62 -2.70
C PRO A 109 3.31 -0.22 -1.38
N ASN A 110 3.32 -1.09 -0.36
CA ASN A 110 2.78 -0.86 0.98
C ASN A 110 3.85 -0.45 2.00
N ALA A 111 5.09 -0.21 1.56
CA ALA A 111 6.23 0.11 2.42
C ALA A 111 6.97 1.37 1.97
N LYS A 112 7.56 2.09 2.95
CA LYS A 112 8.45 3.21 2.69
C LYS A 112 9.49 3.35 3.78
N ARG A 113 10.77 3.16 3.42
CA ARG A 113 11.92 3.40 4.29
C ARG A 113 12.44 4.83 4.14
N LEU A 114 12.74 5.49 5.25
CA LEU A 114 13.26 6.85 5.31
C LEU A 114 14.51 6.93 6.17
N LYS A 115 15.54 7.55 5.63
CA LYS A 115 16.74 7.95 6.39
C LYS A 115 16.41 9.05 7.41
N PRO A 116 17.26 9.26 8.42
CA PRO A 116 17.09 10.36 9.37
C PRO A 116 16.82 11.70 8.69
N LYS A 117 15.82 12.44 9.19
CA LYS A 117 15.38 13.76 8.69
C LYS A 117 14.78 13.77 7.29
N ALA A 118 14.64 12.60 6.64
CA ALA A 118 14.00 12.49 5.34
C ALA A 118 12.46 12.52 5.45
N THR A 119 11.84 12.85 4.33
CA THR A 119 10.39 12.78 4.11
C THR A 119 10.07 11.84 2.96
N GLY A 120 8.87 11.32 2.94
CA GLY A 120 8.40 10.46 1.87
C GLY A 120 6.87 10.40 1.82
N GLU A 121 6.36 9.67 0.86
CA GLU A 121 4.93 9.50 0.67
C GLU A 121 4.60 8.05 0.36
N LEU A 122 3.46 7.59 0.86
CA LEU A 122 2.84 6.32 0.50
C LEU A 122 1.35 6.57 0.29
N ILE A 123 0.79 6.09 -0.84
CA ILE A 123 -0.63 6.23 -1.13
C ILE A 123 -1.27 4.84 -1.13
N TRP A 124 -2.27 4.66 -0.27
CA TRP A 124 -2.94 3.37 -0.09
C TRP A 124 -4.45 3.52 -0.08
N GLN A 125 -5.15 2.64 -0.80
CA GLN A 125 -6.61 2.58 -0.79
C GLN A 125 -7.06 1.39 0.06
N PHE A 126 -7.84 1.66 1.12
CA PHE A 126 -8.38 0.66 2.02
C PHE A 126 -9.72 0.13 1.50
N THR A 127 -9.70 -0.99 0.78
CA THR A 127 -10.88 -1.53 0.08
C THR A 127 -11.76 -2.42 0.95
N LYS A 128 -11.27 -2.89 2.09
CA LYS A 128 -11.97 -3.82 2.99
C LYS A 128 -12.01 -3.29 4.41
N ALA A 129 -13.14 -3.49 5.09
CA ALA A 129 -13.27 -3.20 6.51
C ALA A 129 -12.45 -4.18 7.34
N GLY A 130 -11.93 -3.72 8.47
CA GLY A 130 -11.12 -4.52 9.38
C GLY A 130 -10.16 -3.69 10.21
N THR A 131 -9.38 -4.38 11.03
CA THR A 131 -8.30 -3.77 11.81
C THR A 131 -6.97 -4.24 11.25
N PHE A 132 -6.16 -3.30 10.81
CA PHE A 132 -4.88 -3.53 10.19
C PHE A 132 -3.74 -2.90 10.99
N ASP A 133 -2.53 -3.26 10.64
CA ASP A 133 -1.30 -2.87 11.31
C ASP A 133 -0.48 -1.94 10.42
N PHE A 134 0.28 -1.05 11.03
CA PHE A 134 1.45 -0.47 10.39
C PHE A 134 2.64 -0.52 11.34
N SER A 135 3.82 -0.80 10.79
CA SER A 135 4.99 -1.14 11.59
C SER A 135 6.28 -0.65 10.96
N CYS A 136 7.29 -0.49 11.80
CA CYS A 136 8.67 -0.47 11.37
C CYS A 136 9.26 -1.88 11.55
N LEU A 137 9.66 -2.52 10.45
CA LEU A 137 10.13 -3.90 10.45
C LEU A 137 11.67 -4.02 10.52
N ILE A 138 12.37 -2.90 10.59
CA ILE A 138 13.80 -2.87 10.87
C ILE A 138 14.04 -3.60 12.19
N PRO A 139 15.02 -4.54 12.27
CA PRO A 139 15.26 -5.34 13.45
C PRO A 139 15.33 -4.50 14.74
N GLY A 140 14.58 -4.91 15.77
CA GLY A 140 14.51 -4.23 17.05
C GLY A 140 13.50 -3.08 17.16
N HIS A 141 13.02 -2.49 16.05
CA HIS A 141 12.17 -1.31 16.10
C HIS A 141 10.74 -1.61 16.56
N ARG A 142 10.10 -2.63 15.99
CA ARG A 142 8.75 -3.04 16.43
C ARG A 142 8.72 -3.48 17.90
N PRO A 143 9.66 -4.30 18.41
CA PRO A 143 9.76 -4.61 19.85
C PRO A 143 9.98 -3.38 20.73
N ALA A 144 10.63 -2.32 20.21
CA ALA A 144 10.80 -1.05 20.91
C ALA A 144 9.53 -0.16 20.90
N GLY A 145 8.42 -0.64 20.31
CA GLY A 145 7.12 0.03 20.30
C GLY A 145 6.72 0.67 18.97
N MET A 146 7.48 0.46 17.89
CA MET A 146 7.22 1.12 16.62
C MET A 146 6.18 0.39 15.76
N PHE A 147 4.94 0.46 16.20
CA PHE A 147 3.77 -0.03 15.46
C PHE A 147 2.53 0.80 15.78
N GLY A 148 1.52 0.67 14.96
CA GLY A 148 0.23 1.33 15.14
C GLY A 148 -0.91 0.55 14.50
N THR A 149 -2.13 1.09 14.64
CA THR A 149 -3.35 0.42 14.22
C THR A 149 -4.15 1.29 13.26
N ILE A 150 -4.68 0.68 12.19
CA ILE A 150 -5.63 1.28 11.26
C ILE A 150 -6.96 0.54 11.40
N VAL A 151 -8.01 1.23 11.80
CA VAL A 151 -9.39 0.70 11.82
C VAL A 151 -10.11 1.20 10.59
N VAL A 152 -10.53 0.28 9.72
CA VAL A 152 -11.29 0.55 8.50
C VAL A 152 -12.76 0.15 8.73
N GLU A 153 -13.68 1.11 8.64
CA GLU A 153 -15.12 0.96 8.91
C GLU A 153 -16.01 1.65 7.86
#